data_07129826438fe91e5b69b2b2cc82ae27
#
_entry.id   07129826438fe91e5b69b2b2cc82ae27
#
_cell.length_a   1.000
_cell.length_b   1.000
_cell.length_c   1.000
_cell.angle_alpha   90.00
_cell.angle_beta   90.00
_cell.angle_gamma   90.00
#
_symmetry.space_group_name_H-M   'P 1'
#
loop_
_entity.id
_entity.type
_entity.pdbx_description
1 polymer ?
#
loop_
_entity_poly.entity_id
_entity_poly.type
_entity_poly.pdbx_seq_one_letter_code
_entity_poly.pdbx_strand_id
1 'polypeptide(L)'
;MSPFIDRKEESLYERGHGQMKEDREFFEDLYVSEYENIKNYVRRMVTDSNGIEDIVQETFIEAYRKANYLRTHPNLPGWLRLTAKNKVMKWEEKQRKYNLDFNFMLENSDLSKSSGIDEFQMAEAYSTVCKILSKEELALLRDYYEYGYTSKELAKRLGISETCFKVRILRMKQKIKNSLQLPLLLSMGELILGLLKFIGDKI
;
A
#
# COMPACT_ATOMS: atom_id res chain seq x y z
N MET A 1 50.54 17.00 -12.08
CA MET A 1 49.64 16.14 -11.32
C MET A 1 48.27 16.31 -11.93
N SER A 2 47.86 15.36 -12.77
CA SER A 2 46.54 15.37 -13.43
C SER A 2 45.55 14.57 -12.59
N PRO A 3 44.36 15.06 -12.33
CA PRO A 3 43.35 14.27 -11.60
C PRO A 3 42.75 13.25 -12.57
N PHE A 4 43.17 12.00 -12.42
CA PHE A 4 42.43 10.87 -13.00
C PHE A 4 41.10 10.75 -12.22
N ILE A 5 40.09 11.50 -12.63
CA ILE A 5 38.74 11.18 -12.30
C ILE A 5 38.39 9.92 -13.07
N ASP A 6 38.11 8.84 -12.35
CA ASP A 6 37.84 7.53 -12.93
C ASP A 6 36.57 7.67 -13.82
N ARG A 7 36.68 7.37 -15.11
CA ARG A 7 35.53 7.41 -16.06
C ARG A 7 34.32 6.58 -15.59
N LYS A 8 34.53 5.67 -14.65
CA LYS A 8 33.46 4.91 -14.01
C LYS A 8 32.68 5.75 -13.00
N GLU A 9 33.34 6.62 -12.24
CA GLU A 9 32.68 7.51 -11.28
C GLU A 9 31.89 8.60 -12.00
N GLU A 10 32.42 9.17 -13.07
CA GLU A 10 31.73 10.15 -13.91
C GLU A 10 30.49 9.54 -14.58
N SER A 11 30.57 8.32 -15.11
CA SER A 11 29.46 7.54 -15.68
C SER A 11 28.39 7.16 -14.64
N LEU A 12 28.75 6.94 -13.38
CA LEU A 12 27.81 6.68 -12.29
C LEU A 12 27.12 7.96 -11.85
N TYR A 13 27.84 9.08 -11.82
CA TYR A 13 27.32 10.39 -11.50
C TYR A 13 26.31 10.88 -12.54
N GLU A 14 26.64 10.77 -13.83
CA GLU A 14 25.74 11.12 -14.93
C GLU A 14 24.48 10.25 -14.96
N ARG A 15 24.62 8.93 -14.73
CA ARG A 15 23.45 8.01 -14.61
C ARG A 15 22.55 8.36 -13.44
N GLY A 16 23.13 8.72 -12.30
CA GLY A 16 22.38 9.15 -11.13
C GLY A 16 21.60 10.45 -11.39
N HIS A 17 22.20 11.42 -12.08
CA HIS A 17 21.54 12.68 -12.44
C HIS A 17 20.44 12.50 -13.49
N GLY A 18 20.68 11.66 -14.51
CA GLY A 18 19.67 11.32 -15.51
C GLY A 18 18.45 10.67 -14.88
N GLN A 19 18.67 9.68 -13.99
CA GLN A 19 17.58 9.00 -13.28
C GLN A 19 16.77 9.94 -12.39
N MET A 20 17.45 10.83 -11.64
CA MET A 20 16.76 11.82 -10.79
C MET A 20 15.92 12.81 -11.60
N LYS A 21 16.38 13.21 -12.79
CA LYS A 21 15.62 14.09 -13.67
C LYS A 21 14.36 13.41 -14.20
N GLU A 22 14.49 12.17 -14.66
CA GLU A 22 13.36 11.37 -15.15
C GLU A 22 12.34 11.06 -14.04
N ASP A 23 12.79 10.78 -12.82
CA ASP A 23 11.92 10.54 -11.66
C ASP A 23 11.13 11.80 -11.32
N ARG A 24 11.76 12.96 -11.42
CA ARG A 24 11.14 14.25 -11.18
C ARG A 24 10.08 14.57 -12.25
N GLU A 25 10.41 14.43 -13.53
CA GLU A 25 9.46 14.68 -14.63
C GLU A 25 8.24 13.75 -14.51
N PHE A 26 8.45 12.47 -14.29
CA PHE A 26 7.38 11.51 -14.05
C PHE A 26 6.49 11.90 -12.86
N PHE A 27 7.11 12.34 -11.77
CA PHE A 27 6.37 12.73 -10.58
C PHE A 27 5.58 14.03 -10.79
N GLU A 28 6.12 15.01 -11.48
CA GLU A 28 5.43 16.26 -11.80
C GLU A 28 4.16 15.99 -12.62
N ASP A 29 4.25 15.14 -13.65
CA ASP A 29 3.12 14.73 -14.47
C ASP A 29 2.06 13.98 -13.65
N LEU A 30 2.49 13.05 -12.81
CA LEU A 30 1.62 12.29 -11.92
C LEU A 30 0.90 13.21 -10.93
N TYR A 31 1.63 14.16 -10.35
CA TYR A 31 1.08 15.11 -9.39
C TYR A 31 0.02 15.99 -10.04
N VAL A 32 0.33 16.58 -11.19
CA VAL A 32 -0.61 17.45 -11.92
C VAL A 32 -1.87 16.71 -12.33
N SER A 33 -1.74 15.47 -12.80
CA SER A 33 -2.88 14.68 -13.30
C SER A 33 -3.77 14.13 -12.20
N GLU A 34 -3.22 13.77 -11.03
CA GLU A 34 -3.93 13.00 -10.01
C GLU A 34 -4.21 13.76 -8.70
N TYR A 35 -3.61 14.94 -8.49
CA TYR A 35 -3.76 15.68 -7.22
C TYR A 35 -5.23 15.92 -6.84
N GLU A 36 -6.02 16.50 -7.74
CA GLU A 36 -7.44 16.78 -7.47
C GLU A 36 -8.27 15.51 -7.31
N ASN A 37 -7.94 14.46 -8.05
CA ASN A 37 -8.61 13.17 -7.95
C ASN A 37 -8.39 12.55 -6.54
N ILE A 38 -7.16 12.58 -6.05
CA ILE A 38 -6.82 12.05 -4.73
C ILE A 38 -7.38 12.95 -3.62
N LYS A 39 -7.29 14.27 -3.76
CA LYS A 39 -7.87 15.22 -2.80
C LYS A 39 -9.38 15.01 -2.66
N ASN A 40 -10.10 14.88 -3.77
CA ASN A 40 -11.54 14.60 -3.76
C ASN A 40 -11.85 13.20 -3.21
N TYR A 41 -10.96 12.22 -3.41
CA TYR A 41 -11.11 10.89 -2.82
C TYR A 41 -10.98 10.95 -1.28
N VAL A 42 -9.97 11.66 -0.75
CA VAL A 42 -9.72 11.82 0.70
C VAL A 42 -10.85 12.61 1.36
N ARG A 43 -11.37 13.68 0.73
CA ARG A 43 -12.50 14.49 1.23
C ARG A 43 -13.77 13.70 1.51
N ARG A 44 -13.96 12.55 0.87
CA ARG A 44 -15.11 11.66 1.12
C ARG A 44 -14.97 10.84 2.41
N MET A 45 -13.79 10.78 2.97
CA MET A 45 -13.47 9.97 4.16
C MET A 45 -13.10 10.81 5.36
N VAL A 46 -12.53 12.00 5.15
CA VAL A 46 -12.05 12.91 6.20
C VAL A 46 -12.76 14.25 6.05
N THR A 47 -13.25 14.78 7.16
CA THR A 47 -13.95 16.08 7.20
C THR A 47 -13.04 17.23 7.61
N ASP A 48 -11.96 16.95 8.35
CA ASP A 48 -10.99 17.95 8.76
C ASP A 48 -10.11 18.38 7.59
N SER A 49 -10.13 19.70 7.29
CA SER A 49 -9.40 20.26 6.15
C SER A 49 -7.90 20.10 6.26
N ASN A 50 -7.33 20.25 7.45
CA ASN A 50 -5.89 20.09 7.69
C ASN A 50 -5.48 18.62 7.51
N GLY A 51 -6.27 17.70 8.05
CA GLY A 51 -6.06 16.26 7.85
C GLY A 51 -6.13 15.85 6.38
N ILE A 52 -7.01 16.47 5.58
CA ILE A 52 -7.09 16.22 4.13
C ILE A 52 -5.79 16.60 3.45
N GLU A 53 -5.29 17.82 3.67
CA GLU A 53 -4.05 18.28 3.01
C GLU A 53 -2.84 17.44 3.42
N ASP A 54 -2.69 17.13 4.71
CA ASP A 54 -1.61 16.29 5.23
C ASP A 54 -1.62 14.89 4.59
N ILE A 55 -2.79 14.25 4.53
CA ILE A 55 -2.95 12.91 3.92
C ILE A 55 -2.59 12.93 2.44
N VAL A 56 -3.04 13.96 1.71
CA VAL A 56 -2.74 14.12 0.28
C VAL A 56 -1.24 14.31 0.09
N GLN A 57 -0.61 15.22 0.83
CA GLN A 57 0.84 15.44 0.77
C GLN A 57 1.63 14.17 1.09
N GLU A 58 1.30 13.46 2.18
CA GLU A 58 1.95 12.20 2.53
C GLU A 58 1.79 11.12 1.45
N THR A 59 0.65 11.10 0.75
CA THR A 59 0.40 10.18 -0.35
C THR A 59 1.36 10.44 -1.51
N PHE A 60 1.54 11.71 -1.89
CA PHE A 60 2.45 12.07 -2.97
C PHE A 60 3.92 12.00 -2.58
N ILE A 61 4.29 12.25 -1.31
CA ILE A 61 5.63 11.98 -0.80
C ILE A 61 5.98 10.49 -0.95
N GLU A 62 5.04 9.60 -0.63
CA GLU A 62 5.24 8.16 -0.81
C GLU A 62 5.36 7.78 -2.29
N ALA A 63 4.57 8.42 -3.17
CA ALA A 63 4.68 8.23 -4.62
C ALA A 63 6.04 8.69 -5.16
N TYR A 64 6.55 9.83 -4.70
CA TYR A 64 7.88 10.30 -5.09
C TYR A 64 8.99 9.32 -4.67
N ARG A 65 8.94 8.82 -3.44
CA ARG A 65 9.90 7.82 -2.94
C ARG A 65 9.89 6.52 -3.75
N LYS A 66 8.76 6.19 -4.38
CA LYS A 66 8.56 4.97 -5.16
C LYS A 66 8.47 5.22 -6.66
N ALA A 67 8.96 6.35 -7.17
CA ALA A 67 8.84 6.73 -8.57
C ALA A 67 9.32 5.63 -9.52
N ASN A 68 10.47 4.99 -9.26
CA ASN A 68 11.00 3.89 -10.05
C ASN A 68 10.03 2.70 -10.17
N TYR A 69 9.41 2.29 -9.06
CA TYR A 69 8.41 1.23 -9.06
C TYR A 69 7.14 1.66 -9.80
N LEU A 70 6.72 2.91 -9.60
CA LEU A 70 5.46 3.41 -10.14
C LEU A 70 5.48 3.62 -11.65
N ARG A 71 6.63 3.83 -12.26
CA ARG A 71 6.75 3.95 -13.73
C ARG A 71 6.22 2.73 -14.48
N THR A 72 6.41 1.55 -13.93
CA THR A 72 5.96 0.28 -14.52
C THR A 72 4.69 -0.26 -13.89
N HIS A 73 4.10 0.50 -12.95
CA HIS A 73 2.93 0.04 -12.21
C HIS A 73 1.68 0.03 -13.11
N PRO A 74 0.93 -1.10 -13.17
CA PRO A 74 -0.18 -1.27 -14.12
C PRO A 74 -1.39 -0.39 -13.84
N ASN A 75 -1.49 0.21 -12.63
CA ASN A 75 -2.65 1.01 -12.22
C ASN A 75 -2.23 2.12 -11.23
N LEU A 76 -1.61 3.19 -11.74
CA LEU A 76 -1.18 4.34 -10.94
C LEU A 76 -2.31 4.97 -10.12
N PRO A 77 -3.49 5.30 -10.71
CA PRO A 77 -4.59 5.90 -9.94
C PRO A 77 -5.10 4.96 -8.83
N GLY A 78 -5.10 3.65 -9.08
CA GLY A 78 -5.47 2.64 -8.09
C GLY A 78 -4.50 2.60 -6.92
N TRP A 79 -3.20 2.61 -7.21
CA TRP A 79 -2.14 2.63 -6.19
C TRP A 79 -2.22 3.90 -5.33
N LEU A 80 -2.40 5.07 -5.94
CA LEU A 80 -2.57 6.33 -5.21
C LEU A 80 -3.80 6.31 -4.30
N ARG A 81 -4.96 5.85 -4.80
CA ARG A 81 -6.18 5.70 -3.97
C ARG A 81 -5.96 4.75 -2.79
N LEU A 82 -5.27 3.62 -3.02
CA LEU A 82 -4.98 2.66 -1.97
C LEU A 82 -4.03 3.25 -0.93
N THR A 83 -2.98 3.93 -1.37
CA THR A 83 -2.01 4.61 -0.49
C THR A 83 -2.71 5.69 0.33
N ALA A 84 -3.52 6.55 -0.29
CA ALA A 84 -4.32 7.56 0.39
C ALA A 84 -5.26 6.94 1.45
N LYS A 85 -5.97 5.86 1.10
CA LYS A 85 -6.83 5.13 2.05
C LYS A 85 -6.05 4.62 3.27
N ASN A 86 -4.86 4.05 3.05
CA ASN A 86 -4.01 3.58 4.15
C ASN A 86 -3.53 4.75 5.03
N LYS A 87 -3.26 5.92 4.44
CA LYS A 87 -2.91 7.14 5.18
C LYS A 87 -4.11 7.66 6.00
N VAL A 88 -5.32 7.64 5.43
CA VAL A 88 -6.57 7.97 6.16
C VAL A 88 -6.72 7.07 7.37
N MET A 89 -6.61 5.76 7.23
CA MET A 89 -6.76 4.82 8.35
C MET A 89 -5.74 5.08 9.47
N LYS A 90 -4.48 5.37 9.12
CA LYS A 90 -3.45 5.73 10.10
C LYS A 90 -3.74 7.08 10.78
N TRP A 91 -4.23 8.05 10.01
CA TRP A 91 -4.63 9.35 10.55
C TRP A 91 -5.80 9.21 11.53
N GLU A 92 -6.85 8.46 11.18
CA GLU A 92 -7.98 8.18 12.07
C GLU A 92 -7.56 7.43 13.34
N GLU A 93 -6.64 6.47 13.24
CA GLU A 93 -6.08 5.76 14.38
C GLU A 93 -5.33 6.72 15.32
N LYS A 94 -4.51 7.63 14.74
CA LYS A 94 -3.78 8.67 15.50
C LYS A 94 -4.76 9.62 16.18
N GLN A 95 -5.82 10.06 15.49
CA GLN A 95 -6.86 10.92 16.09
C GLN A 95 -7.60 10.21 17.22
N ARG A 96 -7.93 8.93 17.06
CA ARG A 96 -8.54 8.12 18.12
C ARG A 96 -7.64 8.01 19.35
N LYS A 97 -6.35 7.73 19.15
CA LYS A 97 -5.37 7.69 20.25
C LYS A 97 -5.27 9.04 20.93
N TYR A 98 -5.16 10.12 20.16
CA TYR A 98 -5.10 11.48 20.72
C TYR A 98 -6.37 11.82 21.52
N ASN A 99 -7.54 11.49 21.02
CA ASN A 99 -8.81 11.69 21.72
C ASN A 99 -8.94 10.75 22.95
N LEU A 100 -8.43 9.55 22.89
CA LEU A 100 -8.37 8.62 24.02
C LEU A 100 -7.34 9.09 25.05
N ASP A 101 -6.16 9.56 24.64
CA ASP A 101 -5.14 10.10 25.53
C ASP A 101 -5.61 11.39 26.18
N PHE A 102 -6.36 12.24 25.47
CA PHE A 102 -7.00 13.41 26.04
C PHE A 102 -8.10 13.05 27.07
N ASN A 103 -8.89 12.03 26.80
CA ASN A 103 -9.86 11.49 27.75
C ASN A 103 -9.19 10.62 28.83
N PHE A 104 -8.00 10.08 28.55
CA PHE A 104 -7.26 9.16 29.40
C PHE A 104 -6.18 9.83 30.27
N MET A 105 -5.79 11.06 29.99
CA MET A 105 -5.16 11.91 30.99
C MET A 105 -6.08 12.13 32.19
N LEU A 106 -7.37 11.75 32.05
CA LEU A 106 -8.31 11.66 33.16
C LEU A 106 -8.38 10.25 33.81
N GLU A 107 -7.93 9.18 33.13
CA GLU A 107 -7.93 7.78 33.71
C GLU A 107 -6.82 6.91 33.06
N ASN A 108 -5.77 6.69 33.82
CA ASN A 108 -4.62 5.76 33.70
C ASN A 108 -4.52 4.66 32.63
N SER A 109 -3.32 4.60 32.04
CA SER A 109 -2.41 3.47 31.69
C SER A 109 -2.73 2.49 30.56
N ASP A 110 -1.67 2.35 29.72
CA ASP A 110 -1.18 1.18 28.96
C ASP A 110 -2.12 0.38 28.04
N LEU A 111 -1.87 0.54 26.74
CA LEU A 111 -1.81 -0.57 25.77
C LEU A 111 -1.38 -0.08 24.38
N SER A 112 -0.07 0.08 24.18
CA SER A 112 0.52 0.11 22.83
C SER A 112 1.31 -1.18 22.62
N LYS A 113 0.70 -2.17 21.95
CA LYS A 113 1.43 -3.31 21.38
C LYS A 113 1.15 -3.39 19.90
N SER A 114 2.06 -2.81 19.12
CA SER A 114 2.28 -3.20 17.74
C SER A 114 2.95 -4.59 17.78
N SER A 115 2.20 -5.66 17.61
CA SER A 115 2.74 -6.98 17.38
C SER A 115 3.16 -7.07 15.91
N GLY A 116 4.43 -6.73 15.61
CA GLY A 116 5.02 -7.05 14.33
C GLY A 116 5.06 -8.57 14.14
N ILE A 117 4.58 -9.05 13.00
CA ILE A 117 4.78 -10.46 12.60
C ILE A 117 6.26 -10.58 12.24
N ASP A 118 6.96 -11.57 12.82
CA ASP A 118 8.35 -11.87 12.51
C ASP A 118 8.48 -12.34 11.04
N GLU A 119 9.61 -12.01 10.40
CA GLU A 119 9.89 -12.35 8.99
C GLU A 119 9.78 -13.86 8.73
N PHE A 120 10.18 -14.67 9.70
CA PHE A 120 10.05 -16.14 9.63
C PHE A 120 8.58 -16.58 9.61
N GLN A 121 7.75 -16.02 10.47
CA GLN A 121 6.30 -16.29 10.49
C GLN A 121 5.62 -15.85 9.19
N MET A 122 6.08 -14.76 8.60
CA MET A 122 5.57 -14.27 7.32
C MET A 122 5.92 -15.23 6.16
N ALA A 123 7.15 -15.78 6.15
CA ALA A 123 7.59 -16.76 5.15
C ALA A 123 6.78 -18.07 5.23
N GLU A 124 6.52 -18.56 6.44
CA GLU A 124 5.70 -19.75 6.67
C GLU A 124 4.24 -19.54 6.25
N ALA A 125 3.66 -18.40 6.63
CA ALA A 125 2.32 -18.00 6.23
C ALA A 125 2.21 -17.91 4.70
N TYR A 126 3.20 -17.33 4.03
CA TYR A 126 3.25 -17.26 2.57
C TYR A 126 3.29 -18.65 1.92
N SER A 127 4.18 -19.54 2.39
CA SER A 127 4.26 -20.91 1.90
C SER A 127 2.91 -21.63 2.01
N THR A 128 2.21 -21.42 3.12
CA THR A 128 0.88 -22.00 3.36
C THR A 128 -0.16 -21.43 2.40
N VAL A 129 -0.19 -20.11 2.21
CA VAL A 129 -1.12 -19.44 1.30
C VAL A 129 -0.91 -19.89 -0.15
N CYS A 130 0.33 -20.06 -0.59
CA CYS A 130 0.65 -20.58 -1.93
C CYS A 130 0.20 -22.04 -2.16
N LYS A 131 0.04 -22.82 -1.10
CA LYS A 131 -0.48 -24.22 -1.21
C LYS A 131 -2.00 -24.26 -1.31
N ILE A 132 -2.72 -23.31 -0.74
CA ILE A 132 -4.19 -23.33 -0.64
C ILE A 132 -4.90 -22.47 -1.68
N LEU A 133 -4.20 -21.50 -2.29
CA LEU A 133 -4.74 -20.65 -3.35
C LEU A 133 -4.10 -20.99 -4.70
N SER A 134 -4.91 -20.95 -5.76
CA SER A 134 -4.38 -21.08 -7.12
C SER A 134 -3.57 -19.83 -7.52
N LYS A 135 -2.77 -19.96 -8.59
CA LYS A 135 -2.01 -18.83 -9.15
C LYS A 135 -2.93 -17.68 -9.56
N GLU A 136 -4.11 -18.00 -10.11
CA GLU A 136 -5.13 -17.04 -10.52
C GLU A 136 -5.77 -16.34 -9.30
N GLU A 137 -6.01 -17.09 -8.22
CA GLU A 137 -6.52 -16.52 -6.96
C GLU A 137 -5.49 -15.59 -6.31
N LEU A 138 -4.19 -15.94 -6.33
CA LEU A 138 -3.10 -15.07 -5.85
C LEU A 138 -2.95 -13.81 -6.71
N ALA A 139 -2.99 -13.94 -8.05
CA ALA A 139 -2.96 -12.79 -8.95
C ALA A 139 -4.14 -11.85 -8.71
N LEU A 140 -5.34 -12.40 -8.48
CA LEU A 140 -6.53 -11.61 -8.20
C LEU A 140 -6.44 -10.86 -6.88
N LEU A 141 -5.86 -11.46 -5.84
CA LEU A 141 -5.60 -10.78 -4.57
C LEU A 141 -4.56 -9.68 -4.74
N ARG A 142 -3.50 -9.91 -5.54
CA ARG A 142 -2.51 -8.89 -5.88
C ARG A 142 -3.16 -7.69 -6.59
N ASP A 143 -3.95 -7.95 -7.64
CA ASP A 143 -4.67 -6.90 -8.35
C ASP A 143 -5.53 -6.05 -7.40
N TYR A 144 -6.22 -6.70 -6.46
CA TYR A 144 -7.14 -6.04 -5.54
C TYR A 144 -6.45 -5.27 -4.42
N TYR A 145 -5.43 -5.88 -3.76
CA TYR A 145 -4.81 -5.32 -2.55
C TYR A 145 -3.53 -4.52 -2.82
N GLU A 146 -2.76 -4.89 -3.81
CA GLU A 146 -1.48 -4.25 -4.13
C GLU A 146 -1.64 -3.22 -5.25
N TYR A 147 -2.28 -3.61 -6.35
CA TYR A 147 -2.44 -2.71 -7.51
C TYR A 147 -3.67 -1.79 -7.40
N GLY A 148 -4.49 -1.95 -6.36
CA GLY A 148 -5.58 -1.05 -6.04
C GLY A 148 -6.72 -1.01 -7.06
N TYR A 149 -6.91 -2.10 -7.84
CA TYR A 149 -8.09 -2.22 -8.68
C TYR A 149 -9.35 -2.33 -7.83
N THR A 150 -10.40 -1.66 -8.25
CA THR A 150 -11.69 -1.73 -7.56
C THR A 150 -12.42 -3.05 -7.82
N SER A 151 -13.32 -3.43 -6.91
CA SER A 151 -14.19 -4.61 -7.11
C SER A 151 -14.96 -4.54 -8.43
N LYS A 152 -15.39 -3.35 -8.86
CA LYS A 152 -16.12 -3.13 -10.11
C LYS A 152 -15.24 -3.38 -11.34
N GLU A 153 -14.00 -2.89 -11.33
CA GLU A 153 -13.03 -3.08 -12.42
C GLU A 153 -12.67 -4.56 -12.58
N LEU A 154 -12.39 -5.25 -11.47
CA LEU A 154 -12.04 -6.67 -11.50
C LEU A 154 -13.22 -7.57 -11.85
N ALA A 155 -14.42 -7.24 -11.36
CA ALA A 155 -15.64 -7.94 -11.75
C ALA A 155 -15.89 -7.83 -13.27
N LYS A 156 -15.73 -6.61 -13.84
CA LYS A 156 -15.83 -6.38 -15.29
C LYS A 156 -14.81 -7.19 -16.07
N ARG A 157 -13.54 -7.23 -15.60
CA ARG A 157 -12.44 -8.01 -16.23
C ARG A 157 -12.74 -9.51 -16.24
N LEU A 158 -13.39 -10.02 -15.17
CA LEU A 158 -13.74 -11.44 -15.03
C LEU A 158 -15.10 -11.79 -15.66
N GLY A 159 -15.87 -10.84 -16.18
CA GLY A 159 -17.19 -11.07 -16.74
C GLY A 159 -18.24 -11.50 -15.69
N ILE A 160 -18.09 -11.09 -14.42
CA ILE A 160 -18.99 -11.42 -13.32
C ILE A 160 -19.59 -10.17 -12.67
N SER A 161 -20.63 -10.33 -11.85
CA SER A 161 -21.18 -9.21 -11.07
C SER A 161 -20.22 -8.78 -9.96
N GLU A 162 -20.29 -7.50 -9.55
CA GLU A 162 -19.49 -6.97 -8.44
C GLU A 162 -19.76 -7.74 -7.13
N THR A 163 -21.01 -8.12 -6.90
CA THR A 163 -21.40 -8.93 -5.73
C THR A 163 -20.74 -10.30 -5.76
N CYS A 164 -20.73 -10.97 -6.92
CA CYS A 164 -20.06 -12.26 -7.10
C CYS A 164 -18.55 -12.12 -6.85
N PHE A 165 -17.92 -11.06 -7.33
CA PHE A 165 -16.52 -10.76 -7.05
C PHE A 165 -16.24 -10.59 -5.56
N LYS A 166 -17.05 -9.77 -4.84
CA LYS A 166 -16.90 -9.56 -3.39
C LYS A 166 -17.02 -10.87 -2.61
N VAL A 167 -17.96 -11.74 -2.99
CA VAL A 167 -18.11 -13.09 -2.38
C VAL A 167 -16.89 -13.96 -2.67
N ARG A 168 -16.32 -13.89 -3.89
CA ARG A 168 -15.10 -14.64 -4.24
C ARG A 168 -13.91 -14.18 -3.37
N ILE A 169 -13.69 -12.88 -3.21
CA ILE A 169 -12.66 -12.33 -2.29
C ILE A 169 -12.90 -12.80 -0.86
N LEU A 170 -14.15 -12.75 -0.38
CA LEU A 170 -14.50 -13.22 0.98
C LEU A 170 -14.14 -14.68 1.19
N ARG A 171 -14.45 -15.56 0.22
CA ARG A 171 -14.10 -16.99 0.29
C ARG A 171 -12.60 -17.23 0.31
N MET A 172 -11.82 -16.50 -0.50
CA MET A 172 -10.35 -16.58 -0.46
C MET A 172 -9.80 -16.16 0.91
N LYS A 173 -10.30 -15.05 1.48
CA LYS A 173 -9.95 -14.63 2.84
C LYS A 173 -10.26 -15.71 3.88
N GLN A 174 -11.42 -16.36 3.76
CA GLN A 174 -11.82 -17.42 4.68
C GLN A 174 -10.90 -18.65 4.57
N LYS A 175 -10.51 -19.04 3.35
CA LYS A 175 -9.51 -20.11 3.14
C LYS A 175 -8.21 -19.79 3.86
N ILE A 176 -7.67 -18.56 3.68
CA ILE A 176 -6.43 -18.10 4.32
C ILE A 176 -6.58 -18.14 5.84
N LYS A 177 -7.66 -17.56 6.38
CA LYS A 177 -7.91 -17.49 7.82
C LYS A 177 -7.96 -18.90 8.46
N ASN A 178 -8.68 -19.82 7.83
CA ASN A 178 -8.83 -21.18 8.35
C ASN A 178 -7.50 -21.97 8.33
N SER A 179 -6.62 -21.68 7.37
CA SER A 179 -5.37 -22.43 7.20
C SER A 179 -4.23 -21.89 8.07
N LEU A 180 -4.23 -20.60 8.39
CA LEU A 180 -3.15 -19.98 9.16
C LEU A 180 -3.38 -20.03 10.68
N GLN A 181 -4.54 -20.49 11.16
CA GLN A 181 -4.92 -20.55 12.59
C GLN A 181 -4.56 -19.26 13.36
N LEU A 182 -4.59 -18.11 12.67
CA LEU A 182 -4.14 -16.84 13.23
C LEU A 182 -5.07 -16.33 14.34
N PRO A 183 -4.51 -15.82 15.44
CA PRO A 183 -5.31 -15.13 16.45
C PRO A 183 -6.05 -13.94 15.84
N LEU A 184 -7.24 -13.66 16.36
CA LEU A 184 -8.23 -12.67 15.92
C LEU A 184 -7.72 -11.19 15.82
N LEU A 185 -6.46 -10.91 16.18
CA LEU A 185 -5.91 -9.58 16.39
C LEU A 185 -5.35 -8.90 15.13
N LEU A 186 -5.14 -9.63 14.03
CA LEU A 186 -4.67 -9.04 12.78
C LEU A 186 -5.79 -8.84 11.79
N SER A 187 -5.92 -7.62 11.27
CA SER A 187 -6.84 -7.39 10.17
C SER A 187 -6.38 -8.22 8.97
N MET A 188 -7.31 -8.99 8.37
CA MET A 188 -7.01 -9.82 7.18
C MET A 188 -6.42 -8.99 6.02
N GLY A 189 -6.67 -7.68 6.00
CA GLY A 189 -6.10 -6.78 5.00
C GLY A 189 -4.59 -6.54 5.21
N GLU A 190 -4.17 -6.34 6.46
CA GLU A 190 -2.75 -6.13 6.79
C GLU A 190 -1.92 -7.40 6.56
N LEU A 191 -2.47 -8.57 6.92
CA LEU A 191 -1.84 -9.84 6.64
C LEU A 191 -1.64 -10.07 5.14
N ILE A 192 -2.69 -9.87 4.33
CA ILE A 192 -2.61 -10.03 2.87
C ILE A 192 -1.63 -9.03 2.26
N LEU A 193 -1.65 -7.78 2.69
CA LEU A 193 -0.69 -6.76 2.25
C LEU A 193 0.76 -7.10 2.64
N GLY A 194 0.97 -7.60 3.85
CA GLY A 194 2.28 -8.07 4.31
C GLY A 194 2.79 -9.26 3.48
N LEU A 195 1.92 -10.24 3.23
CA LEU A 195 2.23 -11.39 2.39
C LEU A 195 2.54 -10.99 0.94
N LEU A 196 1.80 -10.05 0.37
CA LEU A 196 2.03 -9.57 -1.00
C LEU A 196 3.33 -8.76 -1.12
N LYS A 197 3.68 -7.94 -0.11
CA LYS A 197 4.97 -7.25 -0.06
C LYS A 197 6.13 -8.24 0.02
N PHE A 198 6.02 -9.27 0.87
CA PHE A 198 7.03 -10.32 0.99
C PHE A 198 7.25 -11.08 -0.33
N ILE A 199 6.21 -11.19 -1.17
CA ILE A 199 6.29 -11.75 -2.53
C ILE A 199 7.05 -10.81 -3.46
N GLY A 200 6.73 -9.51 -3.43
CA GLY A 200 7.33 -8.50 -4.30
C GLY A 200 8.83 -8.32 -4.08
N ASP A 201 9.30 -8.51 -2.85
CA ASP A 201 10.73 -8.38 -2.49
C ASP A 201 11.57 -9.62 -2.88
N LYS A 202 10.94 -10.72 -3.32
CA LYS A 202 11.61 -11.99 -3.70
C LYS A 202 11.52 -12.37 -5.19
N ILE A 203 10.86 -11.55 -6.00
CA ILE A 203 10.78 -11.68 -7.46
C ILE A 203 11.51 -10.53 -8.13
#